data_7c645dc1ebc1976c617f29547fe78375
#
_entry.id   7c645dc1ebc1976c617f29547fe78375
#
_cell.length_a   1.000
_cell.length_b   1.000
_cell.length_c   1.000
_cell.angle_alpha   90.00
_cell.angle_beta   90.00
_cell.angle_gamma   90.00
#
_symmetry.space_group_name_H-M   'P 1'
#
loop_
_entity.id
_entity.type
_entity.pdbx_description
1 polymer ?
#
loop_
_entity_poly.entity_id
_entity_poly.type
_entity_poly.pdbx_seq_one_letter_code
_entity_poly.pdbx_strand_id
1 'polypeptide(L)'
;MKTPDLLELAARNLRESVLRNSLTTLGISVGVASLVAMLSLGVGLQQLFTRRLERTGLFDTVMVTRGDSGGFAARPRGAAPADNTRALDENARQEISRLPGVLEAVPDLRMMTQMRFDDKPHRAMVAALPMSARDREAYENIQGSFFSSSNAAEAIVQKRFAEELLGRAPSPDETPNPGEPLPALQPLLGKELVMYYAERVPTASLPNAKPPTPGPSSTPPRPSKATAAPAPANGADAGLDTLLSAFSVVPQTRSLRIVGILAEDPDTMRGMGRARVFIPQDFAQGLQIMMPSDLRDGGALAERSYTAVSVRVRNSRDVPRVEDSVRRMGFNAFSVLDASRTMQRVFAVLDLFLGIFGSLALAVASLGIVNTLVMAILERRREIGILKALGASDLDVKKLFFAEAGAMGIVGGVLGVTLGWMIGKVINAGTNIYMHQQNLPSVTFWSVPWWLVLGALGFSLAVSLVSGLYPAARAAKLDPVKALRYE
;
A
#
# COMPACT_ATOMS: atom_id res chain seq x y z
N MET A 1 -8.99 -53.41 -18.14
CA MET A 1 -7.95 -53.38 -17.06
C MET A 1 -8.53 -52.68 -15.83
N LYS A 2 -8.22 -53.18 -14.62
CA LYS A 2 -8.65 -52.50 -13.37
C LYS A 2 -7.77 -51.27 -13.12
N THR A 3 -8.32 -50.25 -12.45
CA THR A 3 -7.59 -48.97 -12.16
C THR A 3 -6.27 -49.15 -11.39
N PRO A 4 -6.15 -50.07 -10.39
CA PRO A 4 -4.88 -50.29 -9.71
C PRO A 4 -3.79 -50.87 -10.64
N ASP A 5 -4.13 -51.77 -11.54
CA ASP A 5 -3.18 -52.39 -12.49
C ASP A 5 -2.59 -51.33 -13.44
N LEU A 6 -3.40 -50.32 -13.84
CA LEU A 6 -2.95 -49.21 -14.67
C LEU A 6 -1.96 -48.29 -13.94
N LEU A 7 -2.18 -48.04 -12.66
CA LEU A 7 -1.25 -47.23 -11.84
C LEU A 7 0.07 -47.94 -11.57
N GLU A 8 0.01 -49.25 -11.32
CA GLU A 8 1.21 -50.07 -11.11
C GLU A 8 2.07 -50.14 -12.40
N LEU A 9 1.42 -50.37 -13.55
CA LEU A 9 2.08 -50.36 -14.86
C LEU A 9 2.68 -48.97 -15.16
N ALA A 10 1.95 -47.87 -14.91
CA ALA A 10 2.45 -46.53 -15.12
C ALA A 10 3.66 -46.24 -14.21
N ALA A 11 3.62 -46.65 -12.94
CA ALA A 11 4.73 -46.50 -12.01
C ALA A 11 5.97 -47.32 -12.43
N ARG A 12 5.77 -48.53 -12.92
CA ARG A 12 6.86 -49.36 -13.45
C ARG A 12 7.50 -48.73 -14.69
N ASN A 13 6.66 -48.27 -15.63
CA ASN A 13 7.12 -47.64 -16.87
C ASN A 13 7.93 -46.37 -16.61
N LEU A 14 7.50 -45.56 -15.57
CA LEU A 14 8.28 -44.37 -15.15
C LEU A 14 9.68 -44.74 -14.61
N ARG A 15 9.84 -45.90 -14.00
CA ARG A 15 11.13 -46.39 -13.47
C ARG A 15 12.06 -46.94 -14.56
N GLU A 16 11.53 -47.45 -15.69
CA GLU A 16 12.37 -48.05 -16.75
C GLU A 16 13.15 -46.98 -17.56
N SER A 17 12.68 -45.74 -17.65
CA SER A 17 13.35 -44.62 -18.34
C SER A 17 13.61 -43.43 -17.42
N VAL A 18 14.33 -43.68 -16.30
CA VAL A 18 14.52 -42.72 -15.21
C VAL A 18 15.11 -41.40 -15.71
N LEU A 19 16.16 -41.40 -16.51
CA LEU A 19 16.85 -40.18 -16.95
C LEU A 19 15.92 -39.25 -17.76
N ARG A 20 15.16 -39.81 -18.70
CA ARG A 20 14.26 -39.05 -19.56
C ARG A 20 13.06 -38.51 -18.78
N ASN A 21 12.45 -39.37 -17.95
CA ASN A 21 11.31 -39.01 -17.15
C ASN A 21 11.65 -37.97 -16.07
N SER A 22 12.84 -38.09 -15.46
CA SER A 22 13.35 -37.10 -14.50
C SER A 22 13.60 -35.74 -15.15
N LEU A 23 14.17 -35.70 -16.36
CA LEU A 23 14.41 -34.44 -17.08
C LEU A 23 13.07 -33.73 -17.42
N THR A 24 12.08 -34.50 -17.87
CA THR A 24 10.73 -33.96 -18.16
C THR A 24 10.02 -33.48 -16.89
N THR A 25 10.05 -34.28 -15.82
CA THR A 25 9.48 -33.92 -14.52
C THR A 25 10.17 -32.69 -13.94
N LEU A 26 11.48 -32.56 -14.10
CA LEU A 26 12.24 -31.38 -13.70
C LEU A 26 11.81 -30.14 -14.51
N GLY A 27 11.59 -30.28 -15.81
CA GLY A 27 11.04 -29.21 -16.65
C GLY A 27 9.67 -28.73 -16.16
N ILE A 28 8.78 -29.68 -15.83
CA ILE A 28 7.45 -29.37 -15.25
C ILE A 28 7.64 -28.67 -13.89
N SER A 29 8.53 -29.20 -13.03
CA SER A 29 8.74 -28.64 -11.70
C SER A 29 9.28 -27.21 -11.75
N VAL A 30 10.17 -26.88 -12.68
CA VAL A 30 10.66 -25.51 -12.89
C VAL A 30 9.54 -24.60 -13.40
N GLY A 31 8.70 -25.08 -14.34
CA GLY A 31 7.55 -24.32 -14.82
C GLY A 31 6.54 -24.02 -13.71
N VAL A 32 6.21 -25.01 -12.88
CA VAL A 32 5.30 -24.85 -11.74
C VAL A 32 5.95 -23.98 -10.66
N ALA A 33 7.23 -24.15 -10.37
CA ALA A 33 7.95 -23.32 -9.41
C ALA A 33 7.94 -21.84 -9.83
N SER A 34 8.16 -21.56 -11.12
CA SER A 34 8.07 -20.20 -11.66
C SER A 34 6.67 -19.60 -11.49
N LEU A 35 5.62 -20.38 -11.83
CA LEU A 35 4.25 -19.96 -11.65
C LEU A 35 3.93 -19.64 -10.17
N VAL A 36 4.26 -20.58 -9.27
CA VAL A 36 4.05 -20.42 -7.82
C VAL A 36 4.84 -19.24 -7.27
N ALA A 37 6.10 -19.11 -7.66
CA ALA A 37 6.92 -18.01 -7.21
C ALA A 37 6.35 -16.65 -7.64
N MET A 38 5.96 -16.49 -8.90
CA MET A 38 5.41 -15.24 -9.41
C MET A 38 4.09 -14.87 -8.73
N LEU A 39 3.14 -15.79 -8.66
CA LEU A 39 1.84 -15.53 -8.04
C LEU A 39 1.95 -15.33 -6.53
N SER A 40 2.84 -16.06 -5.85
CA SER A 40 3.13 -15.87 -4.42
C SER A 40 3.65 -14.49 -4.09
N LEU A 41 4.46 -13.90 -4.97
CA LEU A 41 4.94 -12.52 -4.81
C LEU A 41 3.77 -11.54 -4.90
N GLY A 42 2.90 -11.68 -5.90
CA GLY A 42 1.71 -10.84 -6.06
C GLY A 42 0.81 -10.89 -4.83
N VAL A 43 0.47 -12.10 -4.37
CA VAL A 43 -0.34 -12.31 -3.16
C VAL A 43 0.36 -11.75 -1.90
N GLY A 44 1.66 -11.96 -1.76
CA GLY A 44 2.43 -11.46 -0.62
C GLY A 44 2.45 -9.93 -0.54
N LEU A 45 2.68 -9.26 -1.66
CA LEU A 45 2.63 -7.79 -1.75
C LEU A 45 1.22 -7.25 -1.45
N GLN A 46 0.19 -7.89 -1.98
CA GLN A 46 -1.20 -7.52 -1.70
C GLN A 46 -1.54 -7.65 -0.21
N GLN A 47 -1.16 -8.76 0.42
CA GLN A 47 -1.38 -8.96 1.85
C GLN A 47 -0.63 -7.95 2.71
N LEU A 48 0.62 -7.65 2.36
CA LEU A 48 1.43 -6.66 3.05
C LEU A 48 0.79 -5.26 2.98
N PHE A 49 0.31 -4.88 1.80
CA PHE A 49 -0.37 -3.61 1.61
C PHE A 49 -1.68 -3.54 2.41
N THR A 50 -2.51 -4.58 2.33
CA THR A 50 -3.78 -4.64 3.05
C THR A 50 -3.58 -4.59 4.57
N ARG A 51 -2.64 -5.37 5.12
CA ARG A 51 -2.33 -5.34 6.56
C ARG A 51 -1.83 -3.98 7.04
N ARG A 52 -1.04 -3.27 6.23
CA ARG A 52 -0.61 -1.90 6.57
C ARG A 52 -1.78 -0.93 6.59
N LEU A 53 -2.73 -1.08 5.67
CA LEU A 53 -3.94 -0.26 5.65
C LEU A 53 -4.86 -0.56 6.84
N GLU A 54 -5.06 -1.83 7.17
CA GLU A 54 -5.91 -2.26 8.29
C GLU A 54 -5.44 -1.64 9.62
N ARG A 55 -4.14 -1.58 9.85
CA ARG A 55 -3.56 -0.98 11.06
C ARG A 55 -3.78 0.54 11.19
N THR A 56 -4.11 1.25 10.11
CA THR A 56 -4.39 2.69 10.21
C THR A 56 -5.72 3.01 10.86
N GLY A 57 -6.66 2.06 10.94
CA GLY A 57 -8.01 2.25 11.48
C GLY A 57 -8.82 3.33 10.75
N LEU A 58 -8.43 3.67 9.51
CA LEU A 58 -9.02 4.79 8.74
C LEU A 58 -9.99 4.34 7.65
N PHE A 59 -10.49 3.10 7.71
CA PHE A 59 -11.43 2.58 6.70
C PHE A 59 -12.79 3.28 6.68
N ASP A 60 -13.16 3.92 7.78
CA ASP A 60 -14.39 4.70 7.94
C ASP A 60 -14.17 6.21 7.70
N THR A 61 -12.98 6.61 7.25
CA THR A 61 -12.60 8.01 7.14
C THR A 61 -12.39 8.40 5.67
N VAL A 62 -13.01 9.52 5.27
CA VAL A 62 -12.84 10.18 3.99
C VAL A 62 -12.05 11.47 4.20
N MET A 63 -10.94 11.61 3.50
CA MET A 63 -10.18 12.86 3.46
C MET A 63 -10.73 13.74 2.35
N VAL A 64 -11.19 14.92 2.71
CA VAL A 64 -11.72 15.93 1.80
C VAL A 64 -10.67 17.03 1.65
N THR A 65 -10.32 17.36 0.41
CA THR A 65 -9.40 18.44 0.08
C THR A 65 -10.02 19.34 -0.97
N ARG A 66 -9.46 20.54 -1.13
CA ARG A 66 -9.87 21.47 -2.18
C ARG A 66 -9.66 20.86 -3.56
N GLY A 67 -10.52 21.18 -4.53
CA GLY A 67 -10.53 20.55 -5.85
C GLY A 67 -9.26 20.79 -6.71
N ASP A 68 -8.46 21.80 -6.40
CA ASP A 68 -7.20 22.14 -7.10
C ASP A 68 -5.94 21.57 -6.42
N SER A 69 -6.05 21.15 -5.17
CA SER A 69 -4.92 20.53 -4.48
C SER A 69 -4.64 19.16 -5.10
N GLY A 70 -3.55 19.06 -5.86
CA GLY A 70 -2.99 17.80 -6.37
C GLY A 70 -2.56 16.89 -5.20
N GLY A 71 -3.54 16.42 -4.45
CA GLY A 71 -3.35 15.42 -3.40
C GLY A 71 -2.99 14.07 -4.03
N PHE A 72 -2.63 13.12 -3.20
CA PHE A 72 -2.10 11.78 -3.43
C PHE A 72 -2.70 10.94 -4.59
N ALA A 73 -3.84 11.33 -5.13
CA ALA A 73 -4.40 10.81 -6.38
C ALA A 73 -4.11 11.82 -7.49
N ALA A 74 -3.09 11.56 -8.29
CA ALA A 74 -2.85 12.27 -9.53
C ALA A 74 -4.16 12.31 -10.36
N ARG A 75 -4.64 13.52 -10.66
CA ARG A 75 -5.76 13.74 -11.57
C ARG A 75 -5.56 12.89 -12.83
N PRO A 76 -6.55 12.14 -13.32
CA PRO A 76 -6.42 11.47 -14.60
C PRO A 76 -5.98 12.51 -15.64
N ARG A 77 -4.88 12.25 -16.36
CA ARG A 77 -4.42 13.12 -17.45
C ARG A 77 -5.57 13.30 -18.42
N GLY A 78 -6.13 14.52 -18.50
CA GLY A 78 -7.24 14.86 -19.40
C GLY A 78 -8.51 15.38 -18.73
N ALA A 79 -8.61 15.45 -17.41
CA ALA A 79 -9.70 16.14 -16.75
C ALA A 79 -9.51 17.66 -16.94
N ALA A 80 -10.51 18.31 -17.56
CA ALA A 80 -10.55 19.76 -17.73
C ALA A 80 -10.35 20.48 -16.37
N PRO A 81 -9.69 21.64 -16.32
CA PRO A 81 -9.61 22.44 -15.10
C PRO A 81 -11.03 22.72 -14.64
N ALA A 82 -11.38 22.29 -13.43
CA ALA A 82 -12.66 22.64 -12.83
C ALA A 82 -12.57 24.13 -12.47
N ASP A 83 -13.26 24.96 -13.24
CA ASP A 83 -13.38 26.41 -13.05
C ASP A 83 -14.10 26.80 -11.75
N ASN A 84 -14.56 25.83 -10.94
CA ASN A 84 -15.28 25.99 -9.68
C ASN A 84 -14.52 25.33 -8.53
N THR A 85 -13.37 25.84 -8.15
CA THR A 85 -12.70 25.42 -6.92
C THR A 85 -13.33 26.16 -5.74
N ARG A 86 -14.33 25.53 -5.12
CA ARG A 86 -14.96 26.02 -3.90
C ARG A 86 -13.94 25.98 -2.74
N ALA A 87 -13.88 27.05 -1.94
CA ALA A 87 -13.06 27.07 -0.73
C ALA A 87 -13.58 26.04 0.29
N LEU A 88 -12.67 25.31 0.93
CA LEU A 88 -13.00 24.39 2.01
C LEU A 88 -13.00 25.16 3.33
N ASP A 89 -14.06 25.92 3.55
CA ASP A 89 -14.30 26.78 4.71
C ASP A 89 -15.19 26.09 5.77
N GLU A 90 -15.51 26.82 6.82
CA GLU A 90 -16.37 26.31 7.89
C GLU A 90 -17.80 25.99 7.40
N ASN A 91 -18.33 26.74 6.43
CA ASN A 91 -19.63 26.48 5.83
C ASN A 91 -19.61 25.15 5.05
N ALA A 92 -18.56 24.93 4.25
CA ALA A 92 -18.36 23.68 3.54
C ALA A 92 -18.23 22.49 4.50
N ARG A 93 -17.46 22.64 5.60
CA ARG A 93 -17.35 21.62 6.64
C ARG A 93 -18.69 21.27 7.26
N GLN A 94 -19.52 22.27 7.60
CA GLN A 94 -20.86 22.05 8.16
C GLN A 94 -21.79 21.38 7.15
N GLU A 95 -21.73 21.75 5.88
CA GLU A 95 -22.51 21.12 4.82
C GLU A 95 -22.12 19.63 4.67
N ILE A 96 -20.84 19.34 4.69
CA ILE A 96 -20.32 17.96 4.66
C ILE A 96 -20.76 17.18 5.90
N SER A 97 -20.75 17.80 7.09
CA SER A 97 -21.17 17.14 8.33
C SER A 97 -22.65 16.73 8.36
N ARG A 98 -23.48 17.39 7.53
CA ARG A 98 -24.94 17.09 7.40
C ARG A 98 -25.24 15.99 6.39
N LEU A 99 -24.24 15.47 5.68
CA LEU A 99 -24.44 14.39 4.72
C LEU A 99 -24.89 13.10 5.39
N PRO A 100 -25.81 12.34 4.78
CA PRO A 100 -26.27 11.06 5.32
C PRO A 100 -25.10 10.08 5.52
N GLY A 101 -25.00 9.50 6.71
CA GLY A 101 -23.94 8.55 7.04
C GLY A 101 -22.67 9.18 7.63
N VAL A 102 -22.53 10.50 7.63
CA VAL A 102 -21.41 11.20 8.28
C VAL A 102 -21.68 11.27 9.79
N LEU A 103 -20.69 10.89 10.58
CA LEU A 103 -20.68 11.02 12.04
C LEU A 103 -20.10 12.36 12.47
N GLU A 104 -18.96 12.72 11.90
CA GLU A 104 -18.26 13.96 12.19
C GLU A 104 -17.42 14.42 10.99
N ALA A 105 -17.21 15.73 10.87
CA ALA A 105 -16.30 16.32 9.90
C ALA A 105 -15.37 17.28 10.65
N VAL A 106 -14.09 16.89 10.76
CA VAL A 106 -13.08 17.56 11.58
C VAL A 106 -11.98 18.13 10.69
N PRO A 107 -11.58 19.40 10.85
CA PRO A 107 -10.45 19.96 10.11
C PRO A 107 -9.16 19.18 10.42
N ASP A 108 -8.42 18.82 9.39
CA ASP A 108 -7.10 18.19 9.53
C ASP A 108 -6.04 19.30 9.69
N LEU A 109 -5.81 19.69 10.93
CA LEU A 109 -4.85 20.74 11.28
C LEU A 109 -3.47 20.11 11.49
N ARG A 110 -2.53 20.48 10.63
CA ARG A 110 -1.13 20.01 10.69
C ARG A 110 -0.18 21.16 10.52
N MET A 111 0.82 21.19 11.37
CA MET A 111 1.80 22.25 11.36
C MET A 111 3.20 21.72 11.67
N MET A 112 4.19 22.20 10.96
CA MET A 112 5.58 21.98 11.31
C MET A 112 5.99 23.01 12.34
N THR A 113 6.38 22.59 13.54
CA THR A 113 6.79 23.49 14.61
C THR A 113 8.14 23.11 15.16
N GLN A 114 8.80 24.09 15.82
CA GLN A 114 9.94 23.81 16.65
C GLN A 114 9.45 23.54 18.07
N MET A 115 9.91 22.43 18.64
CA MET A 115 9.65 22.06 20.02
C MET A 115 10.93 22.07 20.83
N ARG A 116 10.86 22.40 22.11
CA ARG A 116 11.98 22.40 23.01
C ARG A 116 11.70 21.46 24.18
N PHE A 117 12.63 20.54 24.39
CA PHE A 117 12.60 19.61 25.51
C PHE A 117 13.99 19.55 26.15
N ASP A 118 14.07 19.72 27.49
CA ASP A 118 15.33 19.81 28.24
C ASP A 118 16.36 20.72 27.54
N ASP A 119 15.91 21.94 27.14
CA ASP A 119 16.69 22.97 26.42
C ASP A 119 17.20 22.60 25.02
N LYS A 120 16.84 21.41 24.49
CA LYS A 120 17.22 20.99 23.15
C LYS A 120 16.07 21.26 22.14
N PRO A 121 16.39 21.91 21.01
CA PRO A 121 15.39 22.14 19.96
C PRO A 121 15.17 20.91 19.11
N HIS A 122 13.92 20.57 18.86
CA HIS A 122 13.48 19.49 17.96
C HIS A 122 12.46 20.02 16.96
N ARG A 123 12.49 19.55 15.73
CA ARG A 123 11.45 19.85 14.74
C ARG A 123 10.46 18.70 14.67
N ALA A 124 9.19 19.01 14.81
CA ALA A 124 8.14 18.01 14.73
C ALA A 124 6.93 18.51 13.94
N MET A 125 6.34 17.59 13.17
CA MET A 125 5.01 17.77 12.64
C MET A 125 4.02 17.53 13.76
N VAL A 126 3.19 18.51 14.06
CA VAL A 126 2.11 18.45 15.04
C VAL A 126 0.79 18.26 14.29
N ALA A 127 -0.05 17.36 14.75
CA ALA A 127 -1.42 17.19 14.25
C ALA A 127 -2.43 17.36 15.37
N ALA A 128 -3.57 17.93 15.03
CA ALA A 128 -4.71 18.00 15.94
C ALA A 128 -5.53 16.72 15.89
N LEU A 129 -6.00 16.27 17.06
CA LEU A 129 -6.88 15.10 17.19
C LEU A 129 -8.17 15.47 17.92
N PRO A 130 -9.33 15.05 17.41
CA PRO A 130 -10.59 15.16 18.14
C PRO A 130 -10.66 14.16 19.29
N MET A 131 -11.46 14.42 20.31
CA MET A 131 -11.67 13.50 21.43
C MET A 131 -12.26 12.15 20.99
N SER A 132 -13.02 12.12 19.89
CA SER A 132 -13.56 10.90 19.26
C SER A 132 -12.50 9.96 18.69
N ALA A 133 -11.25 10.43 18.55
CA ALA A 133 -10.13 9.58 18.12
C ALA A 133 -9.74 8.54 19.19
N ARG A 134 -10.10 8.74 20.46
CA ARG A 134 -9.85 7.82 21.56
C ARG A 134 -10.39 6.42 21.29
N ASP A 135 -11.55 6.32 20.66
CA ASP A 135 -12.24 5.05 20.40
C ASP A 135 -11.77 4.35 19.11
N ARG A 136 -10.71 4.84 18.48
CA ARG A 136 -10.13 4.23 17.27
C ARG A 136 -9.05 3.23 17.65
N GLU A 137 -9.03 2.09 16.98
CA GLU A 137 -8.04 1.01 17.16
C GLU A 137 -6.58 1.53 17.11
N ALA A 138 -6.32 2.51 16.24
CA ALA A 138 -4.99 3.12 16.11
C ALA A 138 -4.50 3.84 17.38
N TYR A 139 -5.37 4.18 18.31
CA TYR A 139 -5.06 4.88 19.56
C TYR A 139 -5.35 4.05 20.82
N GLU A 140 -5.74 2.78 20.70
CA GLU A 140 -6.00 1.90 21.85
C GLU A 140 -4.74 1.62 22.67
N ASN A 141 -3.56 1.54 22.02
CA ASN A 141 -2.28 1.18 22.63
C ASN A 141 -1.47 2.41 23.06
N ILE A 142 -2.10 3.40 23.69
CA ILE A 142 -1.41 4.57 24.24
C ILE A 142 -0.85 4.22 25.62
N GLN A 143 0.45 4.39 25.81
CA GLN A 143 1.04 4.37 27.15
C GLN A 143 0.81 5.70 27.84
N GLY A 144 0.18 5.68 29.01
CA GLY A 144 -0.27 6.85 29.72
C GLY A 144 -1.78 7.04 29.59
N SER A 145 -2.22 8.24 29.24
CA SER A 145 -3.64 8.57 29.07
C SER A 145 -3.88 9.32 27.75
N PHE A 146 -5.10 9.23 27.24
CA PHE A 146 -5.59 10.14 26.21
C PHE A 146 -5.84 11.52 26.83
N PHE A 147 -6.10 12.53 26.01
CA PHE A 147 -6.36 13.89 26.47
C PHE A 147 -7.48 13.98 27.51
N SER A 148 -7.28 14.83 28.51
CA SER A 148 -8.29 15.07 29.57
C SER A 148 -9.50 15.87 29.07
N SER A 149 -9.27 16.79 28.12
CA SER A 149 -10.34 17.57 27.48
C SER A 149 -9.90 18.04 26.09
N SER A 150 -10.88 18.48 25.27
CA SER A 150 -10.64 18.96 23.90
C SER A 150 -9.81 20.26 23.83
N ASN A 151 -9.67 20.98 24.94
CA ASN A 151 -8.91 22.23 25.02
C ASN A 151 -7.73 22.16 26.02
N ALA A 152 -7.34 20.98 26.46
CA ALA A 152 -6.22 20.82 27.38
C ALA A 152 -4.87 21.11 26.70
N ALA A 153 -3.94 21.74 27.43
CA ALA A 153 -2.57 21.93 26.96
C ALA A 153 -1.75 20.61 27.13
N GLU A 154 -2.16 19.58 26.43
CA GLU A 154 -1.62 18.23 26.54
C GLU A 154 -1.11 17.73 25.18
N ALA A 155 -0.14 16.84 25.21
CA ALA A 155 0.46 16.25 24.02
C ALA A 155 0.56 14.72 24.13
N ILE A 156 0.27 14.03 23.05
CA ILE A 156 0.60 12.61 22.85
C ILE A 156 1.72 12.56 21.85
N VAL A 157 2.82 11.87 22.18
CA VAL A 157 4.02 11.80 21.34
C VAL A 157 4.17 10.41 20.74
N GLN A 158 4.69 10.31 19.51
CA GLN A 158 5.04 9.04 18.91
C GLN A 158 6.30 8.44 19.58
N LYS A 159 6.36 7.09 19.66
CA LYS A 159 7.49 6.32 20.20
C LYS A 159 8.84 6.82 19.67
N ARG A 160 9.00 6.94 18.35
CA ARG A 160 10.26 7.41 17.73
C ARG A 160 10.66 8.81 18.14
N PHE A 161 9.67 9.69 18.28
CA PHE A 161 9.94 11.05 18.75
C PHE A 161 10.27 11.06 20.23
N ALA A 162 9.61 10.24 21.03
CA ALA A 162 9.92 10.05 22.44
C ALA A 162 11.36 9.52 22.66
N GLU A 163 11.82 8.59 21.84
CA GLU A 163 13.21 8.10 21.85
C GLU A 163 14.20 9.22 21.49
N GLU A 164 13.89 10.03 20.46
CA GLU A 164 14.70 11.18 20.07
C GLU A 164 14.79 12.23 21.18
N LEU A 165 13.69 12.53 21.88
CA LEU A 165 13.68 13.46 23.01
C LEU A 165 14.59 12.98 24.14
N LEU A 166 14.71 11.65 24.36
CA LEU A 166 15.62 11.07 25.35
C LEU A 166 17.06 10.91 24.84
N GLY A 167 17.36 11.33 23.60
CA GLY A 167 18.68 11.19 22.99
C GLY A 167 19.05 9.74 22.67
N ARG A 168 18.06 8.84 22.53
CA ARG A 168 18.25 7.43 22.16
C ARG A 168 18.21 7.29 20.65
N ALA A 169 18.98 6.33 20.12
CA ALA A 169 18.82 5.94 18.73
C ALA A 169 17.40 5.35 18.53
N PRO A 170 16.69 5.73 17.46
CA PRO A 170 15.37 5.18 17.20
C PRO A 170 15.48 3.67 17.08
N SER A 171 14.71 2.97 17.90
CA SER A 171 14.63 1.52 17.80
C SER A 171 14.05 1.13 16.43
N PRO A 172 14.51 0.03 15.82
CA PRO A 172 13.85 -0.53 14.63
C PRO A 172 12.36 -0.63 14.89
N ASP A 173 11.53 -0.49 13.85
CA ASP A 173 10.09 -0.73 13.93
C ASP A 173 9.82 -2.23 14.20
N GLU A 174 10.31 -2.75 15.30
CA GLU A 174 9.73 -3.92 15.93
C GLU A 174 8.34 -3.48 16.32
N THR A 175 7.35 -3.99 15.60
CA THR A 175 5.96 -3.86 16.03
C THR A 175 5.92 -4.39 17.45
N PRO A 176 5.73 -3.54 18.47
CA PRO A 176 5.57 -4.03 19.82
C PRO A 176 4.40 -5.02 19.77
N ASN A 177 4.53 -6.15 20.44
CA ASN A 177 3.35 -6.99 20.67
C ASN A 177 2.26 -6.08 21.25
N PRO A 178 1.03 -6.12 20.74
CA PRO A 178 -0.05 -5.31 21.27
C PRO A 178 -0.11 -5.47 22.78
N GLY A 179 0.09 -4.37 23.52
CA GLY A 179 0.07 -4.38 24.98
C GLY A 179 1.41 -4.54 25.69
N GLU A 180 2.54 -4.65 24.97
CA GLU A 180 3.85 -4.68 25.62
C GLU A 180 4.23 -3.28 26.15
N PRO A 181 4.46 -3.11 27.47
CA PRO A 181 4.80 -1.82 28.02
C PRO A 181 6.18 -1.37 27.51
N LEU A 182 6.31 -0.07 27.22
CA LEU A 182 7.58 0.59 26.84
C LEU A 182 8.22 1.23 28.10
N PRO A 183 8.70 0.44 29.09
CA PRO A 183 9.11 0.97 30.39
C PRO A 183 10.24 2.02 30.26
N ALA A 184 11.01 1.93 29.19
CA ALA A 184 12.10 2.85 28.90
C ALA A 184 11.65 4.29 28.54
N LEU A 185 10.37 4.51 28.19
CA LEU A 185 9.83 5.81 27.79
C LEU A 185 8.92 6.46 28.86
N GLN A 186 8.56 5.72 29.91
CA GLN A 186 7.73 6.22 31.03
C GLN A 186 8.26 7.54 31.65
N PRO A 187 9.58 7.82 31.75
CA PRO A 187 10.08 9.06 32.30
C PRO A 187 9.65 10.34 31.58
N LEU A 188 9.11 10.22 30.34
CA LEU A 188 8.59 11.36 29.58
C LEU A 188 7.15 11.74 29.97
N LEU A 189 6.39 10.82 30.57
CA LEU A 189 5.01 11.11 30.96
C LEU A 189 4.99 12.16 32.09
N GLY A 190 4.15 13.17 31.92
CA GLY A 190 4.01 14.29 32.84
C GLY A 190 5.03 15.42 32.64
N LYS A 191 6.08 15.24 31.82
CA LYS A 191 7.04 16.30 31.51
C LYS A 191 6.47 17.33 30.54
N GLU A 192 7.05 18.53 30.56
CA GLU A 192 6.68 19.65 29.70
C GLU A 192 7.45 19.63 28.38
N LEU A 193 6.75 19.92 27.30
CA LEU A 193 7.25 20.12 25.96
C LEU A 193 6.84 21.51 25.49
N VAL A 194 7.79 22.40 25.24
CA VAL A 194 7.52 23.78 24.83
C VAL A 194 7.41 23.84 23.31
N MET A 195 6.26 24.27 22.80
CA MET A 195 5.98 24.46 21.38
C MET A 195 6.16 25.91 20.98
N TYR A 196 6.91 26.17 19.93
CA TYR A 196 7.11 27.49 19.31
C TYR A 196 6.29 27.56 18.03
N TYR A 197 5.44 28.56 17.89
CA TYR A 197 4.63 28.75 16.70
C TYR A 197 4.49 30.23 16.34
N ALA A 198 4.07 30.48 15.10
CA ALA A 198 3.81 31.82 14.59
C ALA A 198 2.28 32.06 14.66
N GLU A 199 1.89 33.02 15.49
CA GLU A 199 0.51 33.46 15.63
C GLU A 199 0.20 34.59 14.64
N ARG A 200 -0.94 34.50 13.98
CA ARG A 200 -1.48 35.55 13.11
C ARG A 200 -2.32 36.51 13.93
N VAL A 201 -1.83 37.73 14.11
CA VAL A 201 -2.53 38.80 14.85
C VAL A 201 -2.97 39.86 13.85
N PRO A 202 -4.24 40.27 13.79
CA PRO A 202 -4.69 41.36 12.94
C PRO A 202 -3.94 42.65 13.34
N THR A 203 -3.40 43.40 12.37
CA THR A 203 -2.64 44.62 12.63
C THR A 203 -3.44 45.65 13.41
N ALA A 204 -4.77 45.69 13.25
CA ALA A 204 -5.67 46.59 13.98
C ALA A 204 -5.78 46.30 15.50
N SER A 205 -5.34 45.13 15.98
CA SER A 205 -5.40 44.73 17.40
C SER A 205 -4.07 44.90 18.15
N LEU A 206 -3.01 45.39 17.51
CA LEU A 206 -1.73 45.68 18.16
C LEU A 206 -1.78 47.03 18.86
N PRO A 207 -1.47 47.10 20.16
CA PRO A 207 -1.62 48.36 20.95
C PRO A 207 -0.68 49.51 20.53
N ASN A 208 0.20 49.33 19.55
CA ASN A 208 1.15 50.33 19.06
C ASN A 208 1.49 50.22 17.57
N ALA A 209 0.54 49.80 16.73
CA ALA A 209 0.76 49.81 15.29
C ALA A 209 0.78 51.23 14.74
N LYS A 210 1.97 51.84 14.74
CA LYS A 210 2.23 53.06 13.99
C LYS A 210 1.99 52.71 12.50
N PRO A 211 1.16 53.47 11.76
CA PRO A 211 0.97 53.22 10.34
C PRO A 211 2.34 53.24 9.65
N PRO A 212 2.63 52.39 8.68
CA PRO A 212 3.89 52.35 7.97
C PRO A 212 4.11 53.74 7.35
N THR A 213 5.11 54.47 7.84
CA THR A 213 5.57 55.73 7.25
C THR A 213 6.13 55.39 5.89
N PRO A 214 5.67 55.98 4.79
CA PRO A 214 6.30 55.80 3.49
C PRO A 214 7.75 56.23 3.62
N GLY A 215 8.68 55.30 3.41
CA GLY A 215 10.12 55.56 3.46
C GLY A 215 10.48 56.63 2.45
N PRO A 216 11.50 57.47 2.74
CA PRO A 216 11.93 58.52 1.83
C PRO A 216 12.33 57.86 0.51
N SER A 217 11.70 58.28 -0.57
CA SER A 217 12.02 57.91 -1.94
C SER A 217 13.47 58.29 -2.24
N SER A 218 14.41 57.38 -2.13
CA SER A 218 15.73 57.50 -2.69
C SER A 218 15.63 57.40 -4.21
N THR A 219 15.57 58.53 -4.88
CA THR A 219 15.67 58.65 -6.32
C THR A 219 17.09 58.27 -6.75
N PRO A 220 17.30 57.17 -7.50
CA PRO A 220 18.60 56.94 -8.12
C PRO A 220 18.76 57.83 -9.37
N PRO A 221 20.01 58.26 -9.70
CA PRO A 221 20.23 59.14 -10.84
C PRO A 221 19.93 58.44 -12.18
N ARG A 222 19.25 59.17 -13.05
CA ARG A 222 18.81 58.82 -14.39
C ARG A 222 20.02 58.54 -15.30
N PRO A 223 20.12 57.40 -15.97
CA PRO A 223 20.80 57.30 -17.27
C PRO A 223 19.79 57.42 -18.42
N SER A 224 20.25 58.09 -19.47
CA SER A 224 19.47 58.46 -20.65
C SER A 224 19.07 57.28 -21.52
N LYS A 225 17.88 57.46 -22.13
CA LYS A 225 17.38 56.91 -23.39
C LYS A 225 17.81 55.49 -23.82
N ALA A 226 16.88 54.54 -23.66
CA ALA A 226 16.58 53.51 -24.67
C ALA A 226 15.12 53.09 -24.53
N THR A 227 14.42 53.15 -25.61
CA THR A 227 13.02 52.81 -25.81
C THR A 227 12.81 51.31 -25.57
N ALA A 228 12.07 50.95 -24.53
CA ALA A 228 11.54 49.59 -24.36
C ALA A 228 10.10 49.64 -23.82
N ALA A 229 9.24 48.85 -24.41
CA ALA A 229 7.83 48.74 -24.12
C ALA A 229 7.53 48.38 -22.64
N PRO A 230 6.38 48.79 -22.08
CA PRO A 230 6.04 48.50 -20.70
C PRO A 230 5.80 46.98 -20.53
N ALA A 231 6.61 46.37 -19.69
CA ALA A 231 6.32 45.02 -19.18
C ALA A 231 5.06 45.03 -18.32
N PRO A 232 4.19 44.01 -18.39
CA PRO A 232 3.03 43.94 -17.54
C PRO A 232 3.50 43.82 -16.08
N ALA A 233 3.02 44.73 -15.21
CA ALA A 233 3.21 44.61 -13.77
C ALA A 233 2.62 43.29 -13.27
N ASN A 234 3.47 42.42 -12.77
CA ASN A 234 3.08 41.17 -12.16
C ASN A 234 2.20 41.50 -10.93
N GLY A 235 0.89 41.21 -11.05
CA GLY A 235 -0.08 41.40 -9.96
C GLY A 235 0.17 40.54 -8.71
N ALA A 236 1.23 39.74 -8.68
CA ALA A 236 1.63 38.93 -7.55
C ALA A 236 2.31 39.75 -6.42
N ASP A 237 3.12 40.77 -6.77
CA ASP A 237 3.84 41.55 -5.76
C ASP A 237 2.94 42.55 -5.02
N ALA A 238 1.96 43.16 -5.72
CA ALA A 238 0.99 44.06 -5.11
C ALA A 238 0.04 43.34 -4.13
N GLY A 239 -0.24 42.06 -4.37
CA GLY A 239 -1.02 41.20 -3.48
C GLY A 239 -0.27 40.87 -2.19
N LEU A 240 1.02 40.61 -2.28
CA LEU A 240 1.83 40.22 -1.13
C LEU A 240 2.03 41.36 -0.15
N ASP A 241 2.28 42.57 -0.64
CA ASP A 241 2.42 43.79 0.19
C ASP A 241 1.11 44.16 0.89
N THR A 242 -0.02 44.02 0.25
CA THR A 242 -1.36 44.22 0.86
C THR A 242 -1.64 43.18 1.94
N LEU A 243 -1.21 41.92 1.71
CA LEU A 243 -1.33 40.82 2.68
C LEU A 243 -0.47 41.04 3.91
N LEU A 244 0.78 41.43 3.73
CA LEU A 244 1.73 41.67 4.83
C LEU A 244 1.33 42.92 5.68
N SER A 245 0.50 43.82 5.14
CA SER A 245 -0.02 44.97 5.88
C SER A 245 -1.28 44.65 6.72
N ALA A 246 -2.00 43.56 6.40
CA ALA A 246 -3.26 43.21 7.06
C ALA A 246 -3.09 42.47 8.40
N PHE A 247 -1.98 41.76 8.58
CA PHE A 247 -1.69 41.02 9.81
C PHE A 247 -0.19 41.04 10.14
N SER A 248 0.11 40.89 11.43
CA SER A 248 1.48 40.71 11.94
C SER A 248 1.66 39.25 12.40
N VAL A 249 2.85 38.74 12.20
CA VAL A 249 3.25 37.40 12.66
C VAL A 249 4.03 37.56 13.95
N VAL A 250 3.45 37.08 15.05
CA VAL A 250 4.05 37.16 16.37
C VAL A 250 4.51 35.77 16.81
N PRO A 251 5.79 35.58 17.14
CA PRO A 251 6.24 34.29 17.68
C PRO A 251 5.65 34.10 19.08
N GLN A 252 5.03 32.93 19.28
CA GLN A 252 4.41 32.54 20.54
C GLN A 252 4.97 31.22 21.04
N THR A 253 4.84 30.99 22.33
CA THR A 253 5.25 29.76 22.99
C THR A 253 4.12 29.19 23.82
N ARG A 254 3.94 27.88 23.82
CA ARG A 254 3.01 27.19 24.69
C ARG A 254 3.64 25.94 25.28
N SER A 255 3.51 25.78 26.59
CA SER A 255 3.86 24.53 27.29
C SER A 255 2.77 23.50 27.11
N LEU A 256 3.16 22.31 26.72
CA LEU A 256 2.30 21.12 26.56
C LEU A 256 2.79 20.05 27.53
N ARG A 257 1.88 19.43 28.29
CA ARG A 257 2.24 18.28 29.15
C ARG A 257 2.12 16.98 28.34
N ILE A 258 3.16 16.17 28.33
CA ILE A 258 3.13 14.85 27.71
C ILE A 258 2.28 13.92 28.54
N VAL A 259 1.10 13.50 28.04
CA VAL A 259 0.15 12.63 28.74
C VAL A 259 0.16 11.22 28.21
N GLY A 260 0.61 11.01 26.97
CA GLY A 260 0.61 9.70 26.36
C GLY A 260 1.74 9.51 25.36
N ILE A 261 2.12 8.25 25.16
CA ILE A 261 3.09 7.83 24.14
C ILE A 261 2.42 6.80 23.26
N LEU A 262 2.40 7.05 21.96
CA LEU A 262 1.79 6.19 20.97
C LEU A 262 2.83 5.24 20.39
N ALA A 263 2.62 3.93 20.55
CA ALA A 263 3.54 2.90 20.09
C ALA A 263 3.50 2.72 18.57
N GLU A 264 2.30 2.79 17.98
CA GLU A 264 2.07 2.66 16.55
C GLU A 264 1.89 4.03 15.89
N ASP A 265 2.26 4.13 14.62
CA ASP A 265 2.12 5.37 13.84
C ASP A 265 0.81 5.33 13.02
N PRO A 266 -0.24 6.06 13.42
CA PRO A 266 -1.51 6.11 12.68
C PRO A 266 -1.35 6.82 11.33
N ASP A 267 -0.26 7.58 11.14
CA ASP A 267 0.01 8.39 9.95
C ASP A 267 0.97 7.75 8.95
N THR A 268 1.20 6.44 9.05
CA THR A 268 2.17 5.72 8.19
C THR A 268 1.99 5.96 6.69
N MET A 269 0.78 6.24 6.25
CA MET A 269 0.45 6.48 4.83
C MET A 269 0.79 7.90 4.34
N ARG A 270 1.13 8.85 5.23
CA ARG A 270 1.29 10.27 4.89
C ARG A 270 2.73 10.71 4.57
N GLY A 271 3.67 9.79 4.49
CA GLY A 271 5.05 10.09 4.10
C GLY A 271 5.70 11.18 4.96
N MET A 272 6.20 12.26 4.34
CA MET A 272 6.86 13.38 5.04
C MET A 272 5.89 14.22 5.91
N GLY A 273 4.57 14.08 5.72
CA GLY A 273 3.55 14.77 6.54
C GLY A 273 3.14 14.02 7.81
N ARG A 274 3.90 13.01 8.24
CA ARG A 274 3.61 12.22 9.45
C ARG A 274 3.68 13.08 10.69
N ALA A 275 2.62 13.06 11.50
CA ALA A 275 2.60 13.72 12.78
C ALA A 275 3.44 12.94 13.78
N ARG A 276 4.32 13.65 14.49
CA ARG A 276 5.16 13.11 15.57
C ARG A 276 4.61 13.44 16.93
N VAL A 277 3.78 14.47 17.00
CA VAL A 277 3.11 14.98 18.20
C VAL A 277 1.67 15.25 17.88
N PHE A 278 0.78 14.85 18.76
CA PHE A 278 -0.65 15.08 18.66
C PHE A 278 -1.10 15.98 19.81
N ILE A 279 -1.99 16.93 19.50
CA ILE A 279 -2.59 17.86 20.46
C ILE A 279 -4.13 17.84 20.31
N PRO A 280 -4.90 18.24 21.34
CA PRO A 280 -6.34 18.30 21.22
C PRO A 280 -6.83 19.28 20.14
N GLN A 281 -7.94 18.93 19.49
CA GLN A 281 -8.48 19.67 18.33
C GLN A 281 -8.86 21.12 18.65
N ASP A 282 -9.61 21.34 19.73
CA ASP A 282 -10.08 22.68 20.08
C ASP A 282 -8.94 23.56 20.57
N PHE A 283 -7.98 22.97 21.28
CA PHE A 283 -6.74 23.64 21.65
C PHE A 283 -5.97 24.13 20.40
N ALA A 284 -5.78 23.26 19.40
CA ALA A 284 -5.12 23.59 18.15
C ALA A 284 -5.85 24.68 17.36
N GLN A 285 -7.18 24.66 17.33
CA GLN A 285 -8.00 25.68 16.69
C GLN A 285 -7.86 27.03 17.40
N GLY A 286 -7.72 27.03 18.71
CA GLY A 286 -7.53 28.24 19.54
C GLY A 286 -6.19 28.95 19.30
N LEU A 287 -5.16 28.27 18.82
CA LEU A 287 -3.82 28.82 18.66
C LEU A 287 -3.65 29.84 17.52
N GLN A 288 -4.62 30.03 16.66
CA GLN A 288 -4.58 30.96 15.50
C GLN A 288 -3.28 30.87 14.68
N ILE A 289 -2.76 29.67 14.50
CA ILE A 289 -1.50 29.41 13.81
C ILE A 289 -1.64 29.79 12.33
N MET A 290 -0.61 30.49 11.83
CA MET A 290 -0.51 30.80 10.41
C MET A 290 -0.29 29.52 9.60
N MET A 291 -1.22 29.25 8.70
CA MET A 291 -1.16 28.09 7.77
C MET A 291 -0.69 28.52 6.38
N PRO A 292 -0.04 27.64 5.61
CA PRO A 292 0.32 27.93 4.21
C PRO A 292 -0.90 28.26 3.31
N SER A 293 -2.09 27.77 3.66
CA SER A 293 -3.35 28.12 3.01
C SER A 293 -3.71 29.59 3.14
N ASP A 294 -3.36 30.22 4.27
CA ASP A 294 -3.66 31.64 4.53
C ASP A 294 -2.92 32.57 3.57
N LEU A 295 -1.77 32.13 3.05
CA LEU A 295 -0.98 32.86 2.05
C LEU A 295 -1.58 32.76 0.62
N ARG A 296 -2.29 31.68 0.32
CA ARG A 296 -2.86 31.44 -1.00
C ARG A 296 -4.18 32.18 -1.23
N ASP A 297 -5.00 32.29 -0.19
CA ASP A 297 -6.38 32.82 -0.31
C ASP A 297 -6.46 34.35 -0.19
N GLY A 298 -5.37 35.06 -0.46
CA GLY A 298 -5.35 36.51 -0.62
C GLY A 298 -5.56 37.28 0.66
N GLY A 299 -5.29 36.68 1.84
CA GLY A 299 -5.30 37.40 3.12
C GLY A 299 -6.63 38.00 3.54
N ALA A 300 -7.72 37.67 2.88
CA ALA A 300 -9.04 38.08 3.34
C ALA A 300 -9.24 37.57 4.77
N LEU A 301 -9.49 38.48 5.68
CA LEU A 301 -9.76 38.24 7.11
C LEU A 301 -11.03 37.41 7.33
N ALA A 302 -11.75 37.10 6.26
CA ALA A 302 -12.98 36.33 6.24
C ALA A 302 -12.65 34.83 6.09
N GLU A 303 -13.01 34.07 7.07
CA GLU A 303 -13.16 32.62 7.10
C GLU A 303 -11.90 31.78 6.83
N ARG A 304 -11.44 31.08 7.85
CA ARG A 304 -10.36 30.10 7.75
C ARG A 304 -10.71 29.06 6.70
N SER A 305 -9.94 28.97 5.63
CA SER A 305 -10.00 27.86 4.72
C SER A 305 -9.12 26.71 5.24
N TYR A 306 -9.66 25.50 5.17
CA TYR A 306 -8.94 24.31 5.60
C TYR A 306 -8.19 23.68 4.42
N THR A 307 -6.99 23.19 4.67
CA THR A 307 -6.24 22.41 3.67
C THR A 307 -6.92 21.07 3.41
N ALA A 308 -7.42 20.45 4.47
CA ALA A 308 -8.15 19.19 4.42
C ALA A 308 -9.15 19.09 5.58
N VAL A 309 -10.20 18.31 5.37
CA VAL A 309 -11.18 17.93 6.38
C VAL A 309 -11.26 16.40 6.42
N SER A 310 -11.11 15.83 7.61
CA SER A 310 -11.29 14.41 7.87
C SER A 310 -12.76 14.14 8.21
N VAL A 311 -13.43 13.36 7.38
CA VAL A 311 -14.85 13.02 7.51
C VAL A 311 -15.00 11.59 7.96
N ARG A 312 -15.54 11.37 9.15
CA ARG A 312 -15.82 10.04 9.68
C ARG A 312 -17.23 9.59 9.29
N VAL A 313 -17.31 8.39 8.74
CA VAL A 313 -18.54 7.77 8.27
C VAL A 313 -18.95 6.66 9.23
N ARG A 314 -20.25 6.49 9.46
CA ARG A 314 -20.78 5.48 10.40
C ARG A 314 -20.42 4.05 10.02
N ASN A 315 -20.44 3.73 8.72
CA ASN A 315 -20.10 2.43 8.19
C ASN A 315 -19.16 2.58 7.01
N SER A 316 -18.13 1.73 6.93
CA SER A 316 -17.22 1.69 5.77
C SER A 316 -17.92 1.40 4.43
N ARG A 317 -19.12 0.78 4.47
CA ARG A 317 -19.96 0.56 3.28
C ARG A 317 -20.54 1.83 2.68
N ASP A 318 -20.73 2.87 3.49
CA ASP A 318 -21.28 4.16 3.07
C ASP A 318 -20.21 5.14 2.57
N VAL A 319 -18.93 4.84 2.81
CA VAL A 319 -17.79 5.64 2.37
C VAL A 319 -17.87 6.03 0.89
N PRO A 320 -18.13 5.12 -0.08
CA PRO A 320 -18.21 5.50 -1.49
C PRO A 320 -19.35 6.49 -1.79
N ARG A 321 -20.49 6.38 -1.09
CA ARG A 321 -21.62 7.31 -1.26
C ARG A 321 -21.28 8.70 -0.76
N VAL A 322 -20.60 8.78 0.39
CA VAL A 322 -20.15 10.06 0.96
C VAL A 322 -19.10 10.68 0.05
N GLU A 323 -18.14 9.92 -0.45
CA GLU A 323 -17.14 10.39 -1.43
C GLU A 323 -17.79 10.98 -2.68
N ASP A 324 -18.75 10.27 -3.28
CA ASP A 324 -19.45 10.74 -4.47
C ASP A 324 -20.27 12.01 -4.19
N SER A 325 -20.84 12.13 -2.99
CA SER A 325 -21.57 13.33 -2.58
C SER A 325 -20.65 14.53 -2.41
N VAL A 326 -19.50 14.33 -1.75
CA VAL A 326 -18.47 15.36 -1.58
C VAL A 326 -17.86 15.78 -2.92
N ARG A 327 -17.62 14.85 -3.84
CA ARG A 327 -17.14 15.15 -5.19
C ARG A 327 -18.14 15.98 -5.99
N ARG A 328 -19.46 15.71 -5.85
CA ARG A 328 -20.51 16.53 -6.47
C ARG A 328 -20.61 17.93 -5.91
N MET A 329 -20.16 18.16 -4.67
CA MET A 329 -20.06 19.48 -4.06
C MET A 329 -18.85 20.29 -4.56
N GLY A 330 -18.00 19.71 -5.44
CA GLY A 330 -16.81 20.36 -6.02
C GLY A 330 -15.51 20.16 -5.23
N PHE A 331 -15.50 19.26 -4.26
CA PHE A 331 -14.31 18.92 -3.48
C PHE A 331 -13.67 17.63 -3.99
N ASN A 332 -12.37 17.44 -3.73
CA ASN A 332 -11.73 16.15 -3.87
C ASN A 332 -12.00 15.32 -2.61
N ALA A 333 -12.45 14.09 -2.79
CA ALA A 333 -12.64 13.13 -1.72
C ALA A 333 -11.78 11.90 -1.98
N PHE A 334 -11.10 11.43 -0.95
CA PHE A 334 -10.21 10.29 -0.98
C PHE A 334 -10.35 9.48 0.31
N SER A 335 -10.51 8.17 0.20
CA SER A 335 -10.53 7.25 1.34
C SER A 335 -9.43 6.19 1.24
N VAL A 336 -9.07 5.63 2.39
CA VAL A 336 -8.19 4.45 2.44
C VAL A 336 -8.83 3.27 1.71
N LEU A 337 -10.17 3.17 1.76
CA LEU A 337 -10.92 2.14 1.06
C LEU A 337 -10.79 2.26 -0.47
N ASP A 338 -10.86 3.47 -1.02
CA ASP A 338 -10.70 3.72 -2.47
C ASP A 338 -9.25 3.43 -2.92
N ALA A 339 -8.27 3.84 -2.10
CA ALA A 339 -6.87 3.48 -2.31
C ALA A 339 -6.65 1.97 -2.33
N SER A 340 -7.27 1.26 -1.38
CA SER A 340 -7.18 -0.21 -1.30
C SER A 340 -7.77 -0.87 -2.56
N ARG A 341 -8.96 -0.43 -3.01
CA ARG A 341 -9.59 -0.94 -4.25
C ARG A 341 -8.76 -0.66 -5.48
N THR A 342 -8.19 0.53 -5.59
CA THR A 342 -7.31 0.90 -6.71
C THR A 342 -6.07 0.03 -6.73
N MET A 343 -5.46 -0.20 -5.57
CA MET A 343 -4.29 -1.05 -5.44
C MET A 343 -4.62 -2.52 -5.75
N GLN A 344 -5.77 -3.03 -5.31
CA GLN A 344 -6.24 -4.38 -5.67
C GLN A 344 -6.39 -4.56 -7.19
N ARG A 345 -6.88 -3.53 -7.91
CA ARG A 345 -6.93 -3.56 -9.39
C ARG A 345 -5.54 -3.62 -10.01
N VAL A 346 -4.60 -2.83 -9.49
CA VAL A 346 -3.20 -2.85 -9.96
C VAL A 346 -2.58 -4.23 -9.72
N PHE A 347 -2.79 -4.82 -8.53
CA PHE A 347 -2.30 -6.18 -8.25
C PHE A 347 -2.98 -7.22 -9.13
N ALA A 348 -4.28 -7.12 -9.39
CA ALA A 348 -4.98 -8.06 -10.29
C ALA A 348 -4.40 -8.03 -11.71
N VAL A 349 -4.05 -6.85 -12.23
CA VAL A 349 -3.37 -6.72 -13.53
C VAL A 349 -1.95 -7.31 -13.46
N LEU A 350 -1.22 -7.04 -12.38
CA LEU A 350 0.11 -7.61 -12.16
C LEU A 350 0.06 -9.14 -12.10
N ASP A 351 -0.87 -9.70 -11.32
CA ASP A 351 -1.06 -11.15 -11.18
C ASP A 351 -1.44 -11.80 -12.53
N LEU A 352 -2.23 -11.11 -13.36
CA LEU A 352 -2.53 -11.57 -14.72
C LEU A 352 -1.25 -11.69 -15.56
N PHE A 353 -0.40 -10.66 -15.57
CA PHE A 353 0.88 -10.71 -16.29
C PHE A 353 1.79 -11.81 -15.75
N LEU A 354 1.96 -11.90 -14.43
CA LEU A 354 2.77 -12.92 -13.80
C LEU A 354 2.22 -14.34 -14.09
N GLY A 355 0.89 -14.50 -14.10
CA GLY A 355 0.23 -15.75 -14.48
C GLY A 355 0.49 -16.14 -15.94
N ILE A 356 0.47 -15.18 -16.86
CA ILE A 356 0.77 -15.42 -18.28
C ILE A 356 2.22 -15.91 -18.43
N PHE A 357 3.19 -15.24 -17.81
CA PHE A 357 4.60 -15.68 -17.89
C PHE A 357 4.82 -17.04 -17.23
N GLY A 358 4.21 -17.29 -16.07
CA GLY A 358 4.28 -18.59 -15.41
C GLY A 358 3.64 -19.71 -16.25
N SER A 359 2.50 -19.43 -16.89
CA SER A 359 1.84 -20.40 -17.78
C SER A 359 2.63 -20.67 -19.05
N LEU A 360 3.33 -19.66 -19.59
CA LEU A 360 4.22 -19.84 -20.73
C LEU A 360 5.40 -20.80 -20.39
N ALA A 361 6.00 -20.64 -19.22
CA ALA A 361 7.06 -21.55 -18.75
C ALA A 361 6.53 -23.00 -18.67
N LEU A 362 5.32 -23.20 -18.17
CA LEU A 362 4.68 -24.51 -18.11
C LEU A 362 4.29 -25.04 -19.50
N ALA A 363 3.88 -24.17 -20.43
CA ALA A 363 3.62 -24.55 -21.82
C ALA A 363 4.90 -25.06 -22.52
N VAL A 364 6.05 -24.44 -22.28
CA VAL A 364 7.34 -24.95 -22.79
C VAL A 364 7.65 -26.31 -22.17
N ALA A 365 7.44 -26.49 -20.87
CA ALA A 365 7.63 -27.78 -20.21
C ALA A 365 6.70 -28.88 -20.79
N SER A 366 5.48 -28.51 -21.22
CA SER A 366 4.51 -29.43 -21.81
C SER A 366 5.01 -30.06 -23.13
N LEU A 367 5.81 -29.35 -23.90
CA LEU A 367 6.46 -29.90 -25.10
C LEU A 367 7.42 -31.03 -24.74
N GLY A 368 8.08 -30.93 -23.57
CA GLY A 368 8.90 -32.00 -23.02
C GLY A 368 8.09 -33.29 -22.75
N ILE A 369 6.85 -33.14 -22.20
CA ILE A 369 5.95 -34.28 -21.97
C ILE A 369 5.57 -34.95 -23.30
N VAL A 370 5.16 -34.17 -24.29
CA VAL A 370 4.81 -34.68 -25.61
C VAL A 370 5.97 -35.46 -26.22
N ASN A 371 7.16 -34.87 -26.21
CA ASN A 371 8.36 -35.52 -26.77
C ASN A 371 8.72 -36.80 -26.02
N THR A 372 8.65 -36.79 -24.69
CA THR A 372 8.94 -37.98 -23.86
C THR A 372 7.96 -39.10 -24.11
N LEU A 373 6.64 -38.80 -24.18
CA LEU A 373 5.62 -39.83 -24.46
C LEU A 373 5.70 -40.36 -25.88
N VAL A 374 5.98 -39.49 -26.87
CA VAL A 374 6.15 -39.95 -28.26
C VAL A 374 7.32 -40.92 -28.37
N MET A 375 8.45 -40.60 -27.71
CA MET A 375 9.61 -41.47 -27.70
C MET A 375 9.33 -42.80 -26.97
N ALA A 376 8.63 -42.76 -25.83
CA ALA A 376 8.20 -43.96 -25.11
C ALA A 376 7.31 -44.89 -25.98
N ILE A 377 6.40 -44.31 -26.79
CA ILE A 377 5.60 -45.06 -27.72
C ILE A 377 6.44 -45.76 -28.78
N LEU A 378 7.46 -45.11 -29.32
CA LEU A 378 8.34 -45.66 -30.32
C LEU A 378 9.18 -46.80 -29.75
N GLU A 379 9.72 -46.63 -28.54
CA GLU A 379 10.51 -47.66 -27.86
C GLU A 379 9.72 -48.90 -27.46
N ARG A 380 8.47 -48.71 -27.01
CA ARG A 380 7.57 -49.79 -26.51
C ARG A 380 6.52 -50.21 -27.52
N ARG A 381 6.75 -49.92 -28.82
CA ARG A 381 5.77 -50.20 -29.88
C ARG A 381 5.37 -51.67 -29.94
N ARG A 382 6.28 -52.60 -29.75
CA ARG A 382 6.05 -54.05 -29.74
C ARG A 382 5.20 -54.45 -28.53
N GLU A 383 5.47 -53.91 -27.34
CA GLU A 383 4.68 -54.21 -26.13
C GLU A 383 3.23 -53.76 -26.26
N ILE A 384 3.01 -52.54 -26.84
CA ILE A 384 1.67 -52.02 -27.13
C ILE A 384 0.96 -52.95 -28.14
N GLY A 385 1.69 -53.45 -29.15
CA GLY A 385 1.16 -54.41 -30.12
C GLY A 385 0.75 -55.72 -29.48
N ILE A 386 1.55 -56.28 -28.56
CA ILE A 386 1.20 -57.49 -27.79
C ILE A 386 -0.03 -57.25 -26.90
N LEU A 387 -0.06 -56.15 -26.16
CA LEU A 387 -1.22 -55.83 -25.34
C LEU A 387 -2.52 -55.76 -26.14
N LYS A 388 -2.51 -55.16 -27.33
CA LYS A 388 -3.67 -55.09 -28.22
C LYS A 388 -3.98 -56.45 -28.83
N ALA A 389 -3.03 -57.26 -29.15
CA ALA A 389 -3.25 -58.63 -29.64
C ALA A 389 -3.86 -59.56 -28.57
N LEU A 390 -3.57 -59.29 -27.27
CA LEU A 390 -4.20 -59.93 -26.11
C LEU A 390 -5.58 -59.39 -25.75
N GLY A 391 -6.11 -58.42 -26.54
CA GLY A 391 -7.45 -57.90 -26.37
C GLY A 391 -7.59 -56.57 -25.62
N ALA A 392 -6.49 -55.84 -25.38
CA ALA A 392 -6.57 -54.49 -24.82
C ALA A 392 -7.26 -53.56 -25.82
N SER A 393 -8.25 -52.79 -25.32
CA SER A 393 -8.96 -51.81 -26.13
C SER A 393 -8.13 -50.55 -26.35
N ASP A 394 -8.47 -49.75 -27.38
CA ASP A 394 -7.86 -48.43 -27.61
C ASP A 394 -7.99 -47.50 -26.40
N LEU A 395 -9.09 -47.64 -25.64
CA LEU A 395 -9.30 -46.89 -24.40
C LEU A 395 -8.34 -47.32 -23.28
N ASP A 396 -7.96 -48.57 -23.18
CA ASP A 396 -7.02 -49.07 -22.17
C ASP A 396 -5.63 -48.50 -22.46
N VAL A 397 -5.20 -48.49 -23.71
CA VAL A 397 -3.94 -47.88 -24.13
C VAL A 397 -3.92 -46.36 -23.84
N LYS A 398 -5.01 -45.65 -24.16
CA LYS A 398 -5.12 -44.21 -23.83
C LYS A 398 -5.02 -43.98 -22.33
N LYS A 399 -5.75 -44.75 -21.49
CA LYS A 399 -5.71 -44.62 -20.04
C LYS A 399 -4.32 -44.85 -19.47
N LEU A 400 -3.52 -45.76 -20.04
CA LEU A 400 -2.15 -45.99 -19.60
C LEU A 400 -1.29 -44.75 -19.82
N PHE A 401 -1.31 -44.16 -21.01
CA PHE A 401 -0.52 -42.94 -21.27
C PHE A 401 -1.04 -41.71 -20.53
N PHE A 402 -2.35 -41.63 -20.29
CA PHE A 402 -2.89 -40.58 -19.39
C PHE A 402 -2.43 -40.76 -17.94
N ALA A 403 -2.34 -42.00 -17.46
CA ALA A 403 -1.81 -42.26 -16.12
C ALA A 403 -0.35 -41.86 -16.01
N GLU A 404 0.48 -42.14 -17.04
CA GLU A 404 1.89 -41.72 -17.10
C GLU A 404 2.02 -40.18 -17.14
N ALA A 405 1.26 -39.50 -18.03
CA ALA A 405 1.25 -38.05 -18.10
C ALA A 405 0.78 -37.42 -16.79
N GLY A 406 -0.29 -37.95 -16.20
CA GLY A 406 -0.84 -37.49 -14.93
C GLY A 406 0.16 -37.65 -13.77
N ALA A 407 0.86 -38.80 -13.72
CA ALA A 407 1.88 -39.05 -12.71
C ALA A 407 3.07 -38.05 -12.82
N MET A 408 3.54 -37.78 -14.04
CA MET A 408 4.56 -36.76 -14.28
C MET A 408 4.06 -35.37 -13.84
N GLY A 409 2.81 -35.03 -14.14
CA GLY A 409 2.19 -33.77 -13.72
C GLY A 409 2.08 -33.62 -12.22
N ILE A 410 1.66 -34.67 -11.50
CA ILE A 410 1.55 -34.65 -10.04
C ILE A 410 2.94 -34.55 -9.40
N VAL A 411 3.90 -35.40 -9.79
CA VAL A 411 5.26 -35.37 -9.22
C VAL A 411 5.95 -34.07 -9.55
N GLY A 412 5.88 -33.60 -10.80
CA GLY A 412 6.43 -32.32 -11.22
C GLY A 412 5.76 -31.14 -10.51
N GLY A 413 4.43 -31.19 -10.33
CA GLY A 413 3.65 -30.22 -9.59
C GLY A 413 4.08 -30.12 -8.12
N VAL A 414 4.18 -31.25 -7.42
CA VAL A 414 4.62 -31.30 -6.00
C VAL A 414 6.04 -30.77 -5.85
N LEU A 415 6.96 -31.23 -6.70
CA LEU A 415 8.34 -30.73 -6.70
C LEU A 415 8.40 -29.25 -7.04
N GLY A 416 7.59 -28.78 -8.00
CA GLY A 416 7.52 -27.37 -8.38
C GLY A 416 6.98 -26.47 -7.27
N VAL A 417 5.91 -26.87 -6.58
CA VAL A 417 5.37 -26.15 -5.43
C VAL A 417 6.38 -26.07 -4.30
N THR A 418 7.06 -27.19 -4.00
CA THR A 418 8.09 -27.22 -2.95
C THR A 418 9.29 -26.32 -3.29
N LEU A 419 9.74 -26.33 -4.55
CA LEU A 419 10.79 -25.44 -5.03
C LEU A 419 10.37 -23.97 -4.98
N GLY A 420 9.18 -23.64 -5.45
CA GLY A 420 8.64 -22.28 -5.41
C GLY A 420 8.50 -21.76 -3.97
N TRP A 421 8.03 -22.60 -3.06
CA TRP A 421 7.97 -22.27 -1.63
C TRP A 421 9.37 -22.06 -1.03
N MET A 422 10.33 -22.91 -1.37
CA MET A 422 11.71 -22.79 -0.89
C MET A 422 12.38 -21.51 -1.39
N ILE A 423 12.21 -21.17 -2.67
CA ILE A 423 12.67 -19.90 -3.25
C ILE A 423 12.09 -18.72 -2.48
N GLY A 424 10.78 -18.74 -2.21
CA GLY A 424 10.11 -17.69 -1.42
C GLY A 424 10.67 -17.55 0.00
N LYS A 425 10.99 -18.67 0.67
CA LYS A 425 11.63 -18.68 2.00
C LYS A 425 13.02 -18.06 1.97
N VAL A 426 13.84 -18.43 0.96
CA VAL A 426 15.20 -17.89 0.78
C VAL A 426 15.16 -16.38 0.54
N ILE A 427 14.26 -15.92 -0.33
CA ILE A 427 14.10 -14.49 -0.63
C ILE A 427 13.63 -13.73 0.61
N ASN A 428 12.63 -14.23 1.34
CA ASN A 428 12.17 -13.59 2.58
C ASN A 428 13.29 -13.54 3.64
N ALA A 429 14.08 -14.60 3.79
CA ALA A 429 15.22 -14.62 4.71
C ALA A 429 16.28 -13.58 4.31
N GLY A 430 16.68 -13.56 3.03
CA GLY A 430 17.66 -12.60 2.52
C GLY A 430 17.19 -11.15 2.67
N THR A 431 15.93 -10.89 2.35
CA THR A 431 15.35 -9.55 2.50
C THR A 431 15.30 -9.12 3.96
N ASN A 432 14.93 -10.02 4.88
CA ASN A 432 14.87 -9.70 6.30
C ASN A 432 16.26 -9.46 6.89
N ILE A 433 17.29 -10.19 6.48
CA ILE A 433 18.69 -9.91 6.86
C ILE A 433 19.09 -8.50 6.42
N TYR A 434 18.79 -8.12 5.18
CA TYR A 434 19.07 -6.77 4.68
C TYR A 434 18.29 -5.68 5.42
N MET A 435 16.99 -5.93 5.69
CA MET A 435 16.13 -5.01 6.46
C MET A 435 16.66 -4.82 7.89
N HIS A 436 17.08 -5.90 8.56
CA HIS A 436 17.71 -5.81 9.88
C HIS A 436 18.99 -4.97 9.89
N GLN A 437 19.84 -5.09 8.86
CA GLN A 437 21.05 -4.24 8.74
C GLN A 437 20.72 -2.75 8.58
N GLN A 438 19.55 -2.43 8.01
CA GLN A 438 19.06 -1.06 7.82
C GLN A 438 18.18 -0.57 8.98
N ASN A 439 18.07 -1.33 10.07
CA ASN A 439 17.15 -1.04 11.19
C ASN A 439 15.69 -0.87 10.74
N LEU A 440 15.26 -1.65 9.72
CA LEU A 440 13.90 -1.68 9.22
C LEU A 440 13.17 -2.92 9.74
N PRO A 441 11.84 -2.85 9.95
CA PRO A 441 11.06 -3.98 10.44
C PRO A 441 11.08 -5.14 9.45
N SER A 442 11.03 -6.37 9.98
CA SER A 442 10.93 -7.57 9.16
C SER A 442 9.62 -7.59 8.37
N VAL A 443 9.71 -7.95 7.08
CA VAL A 443 8.58 -7.95 6.17
C VAL A 443 8.52 -9.28 5.41
N THR A 444 7.33 -9.85 5.31
CA THR A 444 7.09 -11.05 4.49
C THR A 444 6.54 -10.63 3.14
N PHE A 445 7.42 -10.62 2.11
CA PHE A 445 7.03 -10.29 0.73
C PHE A 445 6.43 -11.47 -0.02
N TRP A 446 6.67 -12.70 0.46
CA TRP A 446 6.31 -13.94 -0.21
C TRP A 446 5.32 -14.73 0.63
N SER A 447 4.12 -14.92 0.12
CA SER A 447 3.08 -15.69 0.79
C SER A 447 2.52 -16.75 -0.15
N VAL A 448 2.56 -18.01 0.28
CA VAL A 448 2.02 -19.15 -0.48
C VAL A 448 0.75 -19.64 0.23
N PRO A 449 -0.43 -19.13 -0.13
CA PRO A 449 -1.68 -19.59 0.44
C PRO A 449 -2.03 -21.00 -0.08
N TRP A 450 -2.78 -21.74 0.70
CA TRP A 450 -3.17 -23.14 0.38
C TRP A 450 -3.93 -23.28 -0.94
N TRP A 451 -4.77 -22.30 -1.31
CA TRP A 451 -5.49 -22.30 -2.57
C TRP A 451 -4.57 -22.19 -3.80
N LEU A 452 -3.45 -21.47 -3.68
CA LEU A 452 -2.43 -21.36 -4.72
C LEU A 452 -1.72 -22.70 -4.92
N VAL A 453 -1.45 -23.43 -3.85
CA VAL A 453 -0.87 -24.78 -3.91
C VAL A 453 -1.79 -25.73 -4.68
N LEU A 454 -3.07 -25.78 -4.28
CA LEU A 454 -4.06 -26.62 -4.97
C LEU A 454 -4.28 -26.19 -6.42
N GLY A 455 -4.32 -24.88 -6.68
CA GLY A 455 -4.43 -24.34 -8.03
C GLY A 455 -3.26 -24.71 -8.92
N ALA A 456 -2.03 -24.60 -8.42
CA ALA A 456 -0.81 -24.95 -9.14
C ALA A 456 -0.73 -26.46 -9.43
N LEU A 457 -1.09 -27.32 -8.46
CA LEU A 457 -1.16 -28.77 -8.67
C LEU A 457 -2.23 -29.14 -9.69
N GLY A 458 -3.43 -28.56 -9.58
CA GLY A 458 -4.51 -28.80 -10.53
C GLY A 458 -4.16 -28.32 -11.93
N PHE A 459 -3.50 -27.17 -12.06
CA PHE A 459 -3.05 -26.63 -13.34
C PHE A 459 -1.93 -27.48 -13.96
N SER A 460 -0.94 -27.93 -13.17
CA SER A 460 0.10 -28.84 -13.61
C SER A 460 -0.47 -30.15 -14.13
N LEU A 461 -1.41 -30.74 -13.39
CA LEU A 461 -2.10 -31.97 -13.81
C LEU A 461 -2.89 -31.75 -15.11
N ALA A 462 -3.65 -30.67 -15.21
CA ALA A 462 -4.41 -30.35 -16.43
C ALA A 462 -3.51 -30.20 -17.65
N VAL A 463 -2.42 -29.41 -17.54
CA VAL A 463 -1.45 -29.24 -18.64
C VAL A 463 -0.80 -30.56 -19.02
N SER A 464 -0.43 -31.41 -18.05
CA SER A 464 0.17 -32.69 -18.31
C SER A 464 -0.79 -33.66 -19.04
N LEU A 465 -2.06 -33.68 -18.61
CA LEU A 465 -3.09 -34.50 -19.28
C LEU A 465 -3.38 -34.02 -20.70
N VAL A 466 -3.49 -32.68 -20.89
CA VAL A 466 -3.69 -32.09 -22.23
C VAL A 466 -2.52 -32.42 -23.16
N SER A 467 -1.27 -32.31 -22.65
CA SER A 467 -0.06 -32.65 -23.39
C SER A 467 0.00 -34.13 -23.75
N GLY A 468 -0.55 -35.02 -22.90
CA GLY A 468 -0.65 -36.46 -23.14
C GLY A 468 -1.72 -36.85 -24.16
N LEU A 469 -2.69 -35.97 -24.50
CA LEU A 469 -3.80 -36.31 -25.40
C LEU A 469 -3.34 -36.77 -26.81
N TYR A 470 -2.44 -36.01 -27.42
CA TYR A 470 -1.94 -36.31 -28.75
C TYR A 470 -1.14 -37.63 -28.80
N PRO A 471 -0.12 -37.84 -27.96
CA PRO A 471 0.63 -39.10 -27.97
C PRO A 471 -0.26 -40.30 -27.60
N ALA A 472 -1.11 -40.20 -26.59
CA ALA A 472 -2.02 -41.27 -26.20
C ALA A 472 -2.98 -41.70 -27.35
N ALA A 473 -3.53 -40.71 -28.06
CA ALA A 473 -4.37 -41.00 -29.23
C ALA A 473 -3.59 -41.68 -30.38
N ARG A 474 -2.32 -41.32 -30.57
CA ARG A 474 -1.44 -41.94 -31.57
C ARG A 474 -1.06 -43.37 -31.18
N ALA A 475 -0.75 -43.62 -29.91
CA ALA A 475 -0.49 -44.97 -29.39
C ALA A 475 -1.69 -45.92 -29.55
N ALA A 476 -2.87 -45.41 -29.23
CA ALA A 476 -4.09 -46.20 -29.35
C ALA A 476 -4.43 -46.63 -30.77
N LYS A 477 -4.02 -45.89 -31.78
CA LYS A 477 -4.24 -46.20 -33.20
C LYS A 477 -3.17 -47.11 -33.81
N LEU A 478 -2.22 -47.60 -33.02
CA LEU A 478 -1.20 -48.55 -33.52
C LEU A 478 -1.85 -49.88 -33.94
N ASP A 479 -1.53 -50.30 -35.16
CA ASP A 479 -1.95 -51.58 -35.70
C ASP A 479 -1.09 -52.71 -35.07
N PRO A 480 -1.69 -53.68 -34.34
CA PRO A 480 -0.95 -54.74 -33.67
C PRO A 480 -0.14 -55.60 -34.67
N VAL A 481 -0.67 -55.86 -35.88
CA VAL A 481 0.03 -56.67 -36.90
C VAL A 481 1.28 -55.95 -37.37
N LYS A 482 1.18 -54.63 -37.64
CA LYS A 482 2.36 -53.83 -38.05
C LYS A 482 3.34 -53.64 -36.90
N ALA A 483 2.90 -53.58 -35.66
CA ALA A 483 3.74 -53.41 -34.49
C ALA A 483 4.59 -54.64 -34.17
N LEU A 484 4.03 -55.84 -34.46
CA LEU A 484 4.74 -57.13 -34.25
C LEU A 484 5.65 -57.53 -35.43
N ARG A 485 5.39 -57.03 -36.66
CA ARG A 485 6.11 -57.35 -37.89
C ARG A 485 7.35 -56.47 -38.14
N TYR A 486 7.52 -55.42 -37.33
CA TYR A 486 8.61 -54.48 -37.46
C TYR A 486 9.85 -55.03 -36.74
N GLU A 487 10.87 -55.44 -37.52
CA GLU A 487 12.24 -55.59 -37.10
C GLU A 487 13.00 -54.27 -37.20
#